data_87d7d557114ef4b4c64753cce6eed576
#
_entry.id   87d7d557114ef4b4c64753cce6eed576
#
_cell.length_a   1.000
_cell.length_b   1.000
_cell.length_c   1.000
_cell.angle_alpha   90.00
_cell.angle_beta   90.00
_cell.angle_gamma   90.00
#
_symmetry.space_group_name_H-M   'P 1'
#
loop_
_entity.id
_entity.type
_entity.pdbx_description
1 polymer ?
#
loop_
_entity_poly.entity_id
_entity_poly.type
_entity_poly.pdbx_seq_one_letter_code
_entity_poly.pdbx_strand_id
1 'polypeptide(L)'
;EPVYVGLAHPDWSTRLAALKLLEELRVPASVGKIIAQMENEEGRMSHEFAEVLFNLTGQPFRVRWGNWKAWWSDAEDGFEPIKPSELRKRRKEEEERRLRMITRVQFFGIRIVSHRVIFIIDVSGSMNEPTRAQYVGGQGEPRMSLAQRELKKCIDALDAKALFNVVTFSGGVDPWLDEGVEDSGERSREEAKGFVDKLGAMGGTNLYGALKYAFEDSEVDTIFVLSDGEPSAGD
;
A
#
# COMPACT_ATOMS: atom_id res chain seq x y z
N GLU A 1 -21.91 -0.52 27.44
CA GLU A 1 -22.81 -0.47 26.26
C GLU A 1 -22.73 0.82 25.45
N PRO A 2 -22.73 2.04 25.99
CA PRO A 2 -22.72 3.27 25.18
C PRO A 2 -21.53 3.38 24.23
N VAL A 3 -20.36 2.85 24.59
CA VAL A 3 -19.14 2.91 23.77
C VAL A 3 -19.27 2.08 22.50
N TYR A 4 -19.94 0.93 22.56
CA TYR A 4 -20.16 0.10 21.38
C TYR A 4 -21.13 0.74 20.38
N VAL A 5 -22.11 1.52 20.85
CA VAL A 5 -23.00 2.33 19.98
C VAL A 5 -22.18 3.37 19.23
N GLY A 6 -21.13 3.92 19.87
CA GLY A 6 -20.21 4.88 19.25
C GLY A 6 -19.43 4.31 18.06
N LEU A 7 -19.16 2.99 18.01
CA LEU A 7 -18.46 2.37 16.89
C LEU A 7 -19.25 2.44 15.57
N ALA A 8 -20.57 2.46 15.62
CA ALA A 8 -21.45 2.53 14.44
C ALA A 8 -22.02 3.94 14.20
N HIS A 9 -21.49 4.97 14.87
CA HIS A 9 -21.97 6.34 14.73
C HIS A 9 -21.73 6.88 13.31
N PRO A 10 -22.65 7.66 12.72
CA PRO A 10 -22.48 8.23 11.37
C PRO A 10 -21.22 9.10 11.24
N ASP A 11 -20.91 9.90 12.27
CA ASP A 11 -19.73 10.73 12.30
C ASP A 11 -18.46 9.91 12.60
N TRP A 12 -17.47 9.99 11.72
CA TRP A 12 -16.23 9.23 11.80
C TRP A 12 -15.39 9.57 13.04
N SER A 13 -15.42 10.82 13.51
CA SER A 13 -14.65 11.24 14.69
C SER A 13 -15.20 10.60 15.97
N THR A 14 -16.51 10.42 16.05
CA THR A 14 -17.16 9.69 17.14
C THR A 14 -16.80 8.20 17.10
N ARG A 15 -16.78 7.58 15.90
CA ARG A 15 -16.33 6.19 15.75
C ARG A 15 -14.88 6.02 16.18
N LEU A 16 -14.00 6.94 15.77
CA LEU A 16 -12.59 6.92 16.17
C LEU A 16 -12.43 7.08 17.68
N ALA A 17 -13.17 7.99 18.32
CA ALA A 17 -13.11 8.19 19.75
C ALA A 17 -13.57 6.93 20.53
N ALA A 18 -14.66 6.31 20.08
CA ALA A 18 -15.15 5.06 20.66
C ALA A 18 -14.13 3.92 20.51
N LEU A 19 -13.53 3.81 19.33
CA LEU A 19 -12.49 2.81 19.01
C LEU A 19 -11.27 2.98 19.92
N LYS A 20 -10.75 4.21 20.06
CA LYS A 20 -9.59 4.51 20.94
C LYS A 20 -9.89 4.26 22.40
N LEU A 21 -11.10 4.55 22.86
CA LEU A 21 -11.52 4.23 24.22
C LEU A 21 -11.54 2.71 24.46
N LEU A 22 -12.02 1.91 23.50
CA LEU A 22 -11.99 0.44 23.61
C LEU A 22 -10.57 -0.11 23.62
N GLU A 23 -9.66 0.52 22.86
CA GLU A 23 -8.22 0.20 22.88
C GLU A 23 -7.65 0.39 24.30
N GLU A 24 -7.95 1.52 24.97
CA GLU A 24 -7.49 1.82 26.33
C GLU A 24 -8.08 0.88 27.37
N LEU A 25 -9.37 0.61 27.28
CA LEU A 25 -10.09 -0.26 28.21
C LEU A 25 -9.67 -1.72 28.13
N ARG A 26 -9.17 -2.18 26.99
CA ARG A 26 -8.66 -3.54 26.73
C ARG A 26 -9.62 -4.65 27.16
N VAL A 27 -10.91 -4.45 26.93
CA VAL A 27 -11.96 -5.43 27.28
C VAL A 27 -11.98 -6.55 26.23
N PRO A 28 -11.80 -7.85 26.60
CA PRO A 28 -11.81 -8.96 25.66
C PRO A 28 -13.01 -8.96 24.72
N ALA A 29 -14.22 -8.76 25.26
CA ALA A 29 -15.47 -8.74 24.50
C ALA A 29 -15.59 -7.59 23.49
N SER A 30 -14.69 -6.60 23.51
CA SER A 30 -14.67 -5.51 22.51
C SER A 30 -14.14 -5.96 21.16
N VAL A 31 -13.24 -6.96 21.13
CA VAL A 31 -12.54 -7.37 19.90
C VAL A 31 -13.53 -7.86 18.84
N GLY A 32 -14.45 -8.75 19.18
CA GLY A 32 -15.47 -9.22 18.24
C GLY A 32 -16.36 -8.10 17.69
N LYS A 33 -16.69 -7.09 18.53
CA LYS A 33 -17.51 -5.94 18.12
C LYS A 33 -16.73 -4.99 17.18
N ILE A 34 -15.43 -4.80 17.44
CA ILE A 34 -14.54 -4.01 16.58
C ILE A 34 -14.39 -4.72 15.23
N ILE A 35 -14.18 -6.03 15.20
CA ILE A 35 -14.09 -6.82 13.97
C ILE A 35 -15.40 -6.74 13.17
N ALA A 36 -16.55 -6.88 13.81
CA ALA A 36 -17.84 -6.79 13.13
C ALA A 36 -18.08 -5.41 12.50
N GLN A 37 -17.68 -4.33 13.18
CA GLN A 37 -17.85 -2.98 12.64
C GLN A 37 -16.85 -2.69 11.51
N MET A 38 -15.65 -3.25 11.55
CA MET A 38 -14.61 -3.06 10.55
C MET A 38 -15.05 -3.47 9.14
N GLU A 39 -16.01 -4.39 9.00
CA GLU A 39 -16.61 -4.79 7.72
C GLU A 39 -17.22 -3.60 6.96
N ASN A 40 -17.71 -2.59 7.70
CA ASN A 40 -18.40 -1.42 7.16
C ASN A 40 -17.48 -0.19 7.03
N GLU A 41 -16.18 -0.34 7.32
CA GLU A 41 -15.25 0.78 7.32
C GLU A 41 -14.37 0.77 6.07
N GLU A 42 -14.17 1.96 5.49
CA GLU A 42 -13.35 2.17 4.32
C GLU A 42 -12.25 3.21 4.57
N GLY A 43 -11.26 3.23 3.67
CA GLY A 43 -10.20 4.23 3.68
C GLY A 43 -9.45 4.28 5.02
N ARG A 44 -9.22 5.50 5.53
CA ARG A 44 -8.46 5.70 6.77
C ARG A 44 -9.06 4.96 7.97
N MET A 45 -10.38 4.88 8.08
CA MET A 45 -11.01 4.26 9.24
C MET A 45 -10.72 2.76 9.31
N SER A 46 -10.70 2.03 8.20
CA SER A 46 -10.31 0.62 8.21
C SER A 46 -8.89 0.41 8.74
N HIS A 47 -7.95 1.32 8.47
CA HIS A 47 -6.60 1.28 9.05
C HIS A 47 -6.59 1.54 10.56
N GLU A 48 -7.40 2.50 11.05
CA GLU A 48 -7.51 2.77 12.49
C GLU A 48 -8.09 1.55 13.24
N PHE A 49 -9.10 0.89 12.67
CA PHE A 49 -9.66 -0.35 13.22
C PHE A 49 -8.61 -1.48 13.25
N ALA A 50 -7.87 -1.66 12.17
CA ALA A 50 -6.82 -2.66 12.07
C ALA A 50 -5.69 -2.42 13.09
N GLU A 51 -5.29 -1.17 13.30
CA GLU A 51 -4.27 -0.79 14.28
C GLU A 51 -4.73 -1.09 15.71
N VAL A 52 -5.96 -0.76 16.06
CA VAL A 52 -6.52 -1.07 17.38
C VAL A 52 -6.65 -2.57 17.60
N LEU A 53 -7.11 -3.32 16.60
CA LEU A 53 -7.15 -4.77 16.67
C LEU A 53 -5.75 -5.37 16.85
N PHE A 54 -4.75 -4.87 16.14
CA PHE A 54 -3.35 -5.27 16.36
C PHE A 54 -2.89 -5.00 17.81
N ASN A 55 -3.24 -3.83 18.37
CA ASN A 55 -2.86 -3.44 19.73
C ASN A 55 -3.55 -4.28 20.81
N LEU A 56 -4.74 -4.81 20.51
CA LEU A 56 -5.47 -5.69 21.41
C LEU A 56 -5.07 -7.16 21.28
N THR A 57 -4.72 -7.62 20.08
CA THR A 57 -4.54 -9.05 19.78
C THR A 57 -3.10 -9.44 19.42
N GLY A 58 -2.32 -8.50 18.89
CA GLY A 58 -0.99 -8.75 18.33
C GLY A 58 -1.03 -9.47 16.97
N GLN A 59 -2.19 -9.59 16.31
CA GLN A 59 -2.32 -10.26 15.02
C GLN A 59 -2.08 -9.27 13.87
N PRO A 60 -1.27 -9.60 12.85
CA PRO A 60 -0.85 -8.67 11.81
C PRO A 60 -1.75 -8.71 10.55
N PHE A 61 -3.06 -8.81 10.71
CA PHE A 61 -3.97 -8.98 9.55
C PHE A 61 -4.28 -7.68 8.82
N ARG A 62 -3.85 -6.52 9.35
CA ARG A 62 -4.07 -5.20 8.75
C ARG A 62 -5.55 -4.97 8.44
N VAL A 63 -5.88 -4.41 7.27
CA VAL A 63 -7.25 -4.12 6.83
C VAL A 63 -8.02 -5.35 6.30
N ARG A 64 -7.42 -6.53 6.31
CA ARG A 64 -8.04 -7.77 5.80
C ARG A 64 -9.11 -8.29 6.76
N TRP A 65 -10.28 -7.72 6.69
CA TRP A 65 -11.41 -8.08 7.57
C TRP A 65 -11.69 -9.59 7.62
N GLY A 66 -11.68 -10.28 6.47
CA GLY A 66 -11.91 -11.72 6.41
C GLY A 66 -10.93 -12.55 7.27
N ASN A 67 -9.66 -12.12 7.35
CA ASN A 67 -8.66 -12.76 8.20
C ASN A 67 -8.95 -12.53 9.70
N TRP A 68 -9.41 -11.33 10.07
CA TRP A 68 -9.85 -11.02 11.42
C TRP A 68 -11.03 -11.87 11.84
N LYS A 69 -12.02 -12.00 10.97
CA LYS A 69 -13.24 -12.80 11.22
C LYS A 69 -12.91 -14.29 11.37
N ALA A 70 -12.12 -14.85 10.45
CA ALA A 70 -11.71 -16.25 10.51
C ALA A 70 -10.91 -16.57 11.78
N TRP A 71 -9.94 -15.71 12.11
CA TRP A 71 -9.15 -15.89 13.33
C TRP A 71 -10.01 -15.79 14.60
N TRP A 72 -10.93 -14.82 14.65
CA TRP A 72 -11.75 -14.58 15.83
C TRP A 72 -12.69 -15.73 16.13
N SER A 73 -13.23 -16.41 15.12
CA SER A 73 -14.09 -17.59 15.31
C SER A 73 -13.40 -18.72 16.11
N ASP A 74 -12.08 -18.80 16.05
CA ASP A 74 -11.31 -19.82 16.77
C ASP A 74 -10.73 -19.28 18.09
N ALA A 75 -10.58 -17.98 18.22
CA ALA A 75 -9.87 -17.35 19.35
C ALA A 75 -10.81 -16.75 20.41
N GLU A 76 -12.10 -16.56 20.13
CA GLU A 76 -13.04 -15.87 21.01
C GLU A 76 -13.16 -16.47 22.40
N ASP A 77 -13.18 -17.82 22.47
CA ASP A 77 -13.29 -18.54 23.73
C ASP A 77 -12.00 -18.42 24.54
N GLY A 78 -12.10 -17.71 25.67
CA GLY A 78 -10.95 -17.51 26.57
C GLY A 78 -9.93 -16.47 26.11
N PHE A 79 -10.29 -15.64 25.10
CA PHE A 79 -9.40 -14.60 24.61
C PHE A 79 -9.04 -13.57 25.71
N GLU A 80 -7.76 -13.28 25.80
CA GLU A 80 -7.20 -12.19 26.60
C GLU A 80 -6.39 -11.25 25.74
N PRO A 81 -6.55 -9.92 25.87
CA PRO A 81 -5.75 -8.94 25.13
C PRO A 81 -4.25 -9.11 25.42
N ILE A 82 -3.45 -9.02 24.36
CA ILE A 82 -1.98 -9.15 24.43
C ILE A 82 -1.41 -8.17 25.47
N LYS A 83 -0.50 -8.63 26.32
CA LYS A 83 0.13 -7.77 27.34
C LYS A 83 0.95 -6.65 26.67
N PRO A 84 0.97 -5.44 27.24
CA PRO A 84 1.72 -4.31 26.68
C PRO A 84 3.23 -4.60 26.46
N SER A 85 3.83 -5.44 27.30
CA SER A 85 5.22 -5.87 27.15
C SER A 85 5.43 -6.76 25.93
N GLU A 86 4.52 -7.68 25.68
CA GLU A 86 4.55 -8.57 24.52
C GLU A 86 4.23 -7.81 23.24
N LEU A 87 3.27 -6.89 23.26
CA LEU A 87 2.96 -6.01 22.15
C LEU A 87 4.19 -5.18 21.74
N ARG A 88 4.91 -4.59 22.69
CA ARG A 88 6.16 -3.85 22.39
C ARG A 88 7.20 -4.74 21.73
N LYS A 89 7.33 -5.99 22.18
CA LYS A 89 8.24 -6.96 21.57
C LYS A 89 7.84 -7.26 20.12
N ARG A 90 6.56 -7.54 19.86
CA ARG A 90 6.05 -7.80 18.50
C ARG A 90 6.21 -6.61 17.57
N ARG A 91 5.94 -5.38 18.04
CA ARG A 91 6.17 -4.16 17.26
C ARG A 91 7.65 -4.01 16.89
N LYS A 92 8.54 -4.25 17.84
CA LYS A 92 9.99 -4.18 17.60
C LYS A 92 10.45 -5.24 16.59
N GLU A 93 9.97 -6.48 16.72
CA GLU A 93 10.30 -7.57 15.79
C GLU A 93 9.78 -7.26 14.37
N GLU A 94 8.58 -6.69 14.25
CA GLU A 94 8.02 -6.29 12.95
C GLU A 94 8.79 -5.13 12.34
N GLU A 95 9.18 -4.14 13.15
CA GLU A 95 10.02 -3.02 12.70
C GLU A 95 11.42 -3.48 12.30
N GLU A 96 12.06 -4.34 13.08
CA GLU A 96 13.36 -4.92 12.72
C GLU A 96 13.28 -5.75 11.43
N ARG A 97 12.21 -6.52 11.25
CA ARG A 97 11.96 -7.25 10.02
C ARG A 97 11.81 -6.29 8.84
N ARG A 98 11.02 -5.22 9.01
CA ARG A 98 10.86 -4.15 8.03
C ARG A 98 12.19 -3.48 7.71
N LEU A 99 12.98 -3.12 8.71
CA LEU A 99 14.29 -2.48 8.54
C LEU A 99 15.29 -3.38 7.80
N ARG A 100 15.32 -4.69 8.06
CA ARG A 100 16.19 -5.64 7.33
C ARG A 100 15.85 -5.73 5.85
N MET A 101 14.61 -5.48 5.47
CA MET A 101 14.16 -5.48 4.08
C MET A 101 14.43 -4.15 3.36
N ILE A 102 14.45 -3.03 4.09
CA ILE A 102 14.67 -1.66 3.58
C ILE A 102 16.03 -1.47 2.88
N THR A 103 17.04 -2.29 3.19
CA THR A 103 18.43 -1.95 2.84
C THR A 103 18.82 -2.19 1.38
N ARG A 104 17.98 -2.81 0.54
CA ARG A 104 18.40 -3.28 -0.78
C ARG A 104 17.61 -2.75 -1.96
N VAL A 105 16.37 -2.31 -1.80
CA VAL A 105 15.52 -1.91 -2.93
C VAL A 105 15.42 -0.40 -3.00
N GLN A 106 15.73 0.15 -4.17
CA GLN A 106 15.60 1.59 -4.44
C GLN A 106 14.94 1.78 -5.79
N PHE A 107 14.08 2.80 -5.89
CA PHE A 107 13.54 3.30 -7.13
C PHE A 107 14.02 4.73 -7.32
N PHE A 108 14.81 4.99 -8.35
CA PHE A 108 15.51 6.27 -8.56
C PHE A 108 16.24 6.81 -7.32
N GLY A 109 16.92 5.94 -6.58
CA GLY A 109 17.66 6.30 -5.36
C GLY A 109 16.79 6.48 -4.10
N ILE A 110 15.48 6.45 -4.22
CA ILE A 110 14.55 6.49 -3.08
C ILE A 110 14.35 5.07 -2.55
N ARG A 111 14.63 4.86 -1.27
CA ARG A 111 14.47 3.53 -0.64
C ARG A 111 13.02 3.13 -0.54
N ILE A 112 12.72 1.88 -0.91
CA ILE A 112 11.41 1.29 -0.70
C ILE A 112 11.39 0.66 0.69
N VAL A 113 10.56 1.22 1.57
CA VAL A 113 10.45 0.81 2.97
C VAL A 113 9.17 0.00 3.25
N SER A 114 8.39 -0.25 2.22
CA SER A 114 7.11 -0.94 2.30
C SER A 114 7.12 -2.26 1.57
N HIS A 115 6.19 -3.13 1.99
CA HIS A 115 5.88 -4.38 1.29
C HIS A 115 4.65 -4.28 0.39
N ARG A 116 4.01 -3.10 0.27
CA ARG A 116 2.78 -2.88 -0.48
C ARG A 116 2.89 -1.60 -1.26
N VAL A 117 3.31 -1.74 -2.50
CA VAL A 117 3.78 -0.62 -3.32
C VAL A 117 3.02 -0.56 -4.63
N ILE A 118 2.53 0.61 -4.99
CA ILE A 118 2.13 0.92 -6.36
C ILE A 118 3.17 1.84 -7.00
N PHE A 119 3.65 1.44 -8.18
CA PHE A 119 4.49 2.27 -9.03
C PHE A 119 3.61 2.95 -10.08
N ILE A 120 3.48 4.27 -10.01
CA ILE A 120 2.76 5.09 -10.99
C ILE A 120 3.78 5.69 -11.94
N ILE A 121 3.68 5.39 -13.23
CA ILE A 121 4.65 5.77 -14.25
C ILE A 121 3.96 6.61 -15.33
N ASP A 122 4.51 7.80 -15.54
CA ASP A 122 4.13 8.67 -16.64
C ASP A 122 4.57 8.05 -17.97
N VAL A 123 3.62 7.89 -18.89
CA VAL A 123 3.87 7.48 -20.27
C VAL A 123 3.36 8.54 -21.26
N SER A 124 3.29 9.79 -20.84
CA SER A 124 2.94 10.93 -21.71
C SER A 124 3.99 11.17 -22.81
N GLY A 125 3.62 11.96 -23.81
CA GLY A 125 4.47 12.21 -24.97
C GLY A 125 5.85 12.82 -24.64
N SER A 126 5.97 13.61 -23.56
CA SER A 126 7.23 14.20 -23.08
C SER A 126 8.26 13.16 -22.62
N MET A 127 7.82 11.97 -22.25
CA MET A 127 8.71 10.86 -21.88
C MET A 127 9.57 10.32 -23.04
N ASN A 128 9.28 10.72 -24.29
CA ASN A 128 10.16 10.46 -25.45
C ASN A 128 11.37 11.41 -25.48
N GLU A 129 11.34 12.53 -24.75
CA GLU A 129 12.44 13.45 -24.71
C GLU A 129 13.68 12.85 -24.05
N PRO A 130 14.88 13.25 -24.50
CA PRO A 130 16.11 12.74 -23.89
C PRO A 130 16.28 13.27 -22.46
N THR A 131 16.81 12.44 -21.59
CA THR A 131 17.31 12.86 -20.28
C THR A 131 18.46 13.85 -20.47
N ARG A 132 18.66 14.77 -19.51
CA ARG A 132 19.83 15.65 -19.54
C ARG A 132 21.12 14.81 -19.37
N ALA A 133 22.09 15.06 -20.25
CA ALA A 133 23.35 14.30 -20.29
C ALA A 133 24.09 14.25 -18.93
N GLN A 134 23.92 15.27 -18.10
CA GLN A 134 24.51 15.34 -16.75
C GLN A 134 24.02 14.22 -15.78
N TYR A 135 22.88 13.59 -16.07
CA TYR A 135 22.34 12.52 -15.23
C TYR A 135 22.72 11.11 -15.66
N VAL A 136 23.19 10.93 -16.91
CA VAL A 136 23.47 9.60 -17.49
C VAL A 136 24.88 9.43 -18.06
N GLY A 137 25.71 10.44 -17.94
CA GLY A 137 27.14 10.34 -18.31
C GLY A 137 27.40 10.11 -19.81
N GLY A 138 26.59 10.71 -20.72
CA GLY A 138 26.73 10.55 -22.17
C GLY A 138 25.69 11.31 -22.96
N GLN A 139 25.37 10.87 -24.18
CA GLN A 139 24.19 11.37 -24.90
C GLN A 139 22.93 10.90 -24.14
N GLY A 140 22.01 11.82 -23.87
CA GLY A 140 20.77 11.51 -23.13
C GLY A 140 19.96 10.40 -23.82
N GLU A 141 19.55 9.42 -23.07
CA GLU A 141 18.57 8.41 -23.51
C GLU A 141 17.13 8.93 -23.31
N PRO A 142 16.12 8.42 -24.02
CA PRO A 142 14.73 8.75 -23.76
C PRO A 142 14.37 8.52 -22.27
N ARG A 143 13.63 9.44 -21.66
CA ARG A 143 13.18 9.30 -20.26
C ARG A 143 12.42 8.00 -20.05
N MET A 144 11.61 7.59 -21.03
CA MET A 144 10.87 6.33 -20.99
C MET A 144 11.81 5.11 -20.87
N SER A 145 12.91 5.07 -21.64
CA SER A 145 13.89 3.97 -21.59
C SER A 145 14.55 3.89 -20.21
N LEU A 146 14.89 5.04 -19.63
CA LEU A 146 15.43 5.13 -18.27
C LEU A 146 14.40 4.62 -17.25
N ALA A 147 13.14 5.08 -17.34
CA ALA A 147 12.06 4.66 -16.45
C ALA A 147 11.82 3.14 -16.49
N GLN A 148 11.71 2.56 -17.69
CA GLN A 148 11.56 1.12 -17.87
C GLN A 148 12.71 0.33 -17.24
N ARG A 149 13.94 0.76 -17.48
CA ARG A 149 15.13 0.09 -16.94
C ARG A 149 15.18 0.12 -15.42
N GLU A 150 14.95 1.30 -14.81
CA GLU A 150 15.00 1.45 -13.36
C GLU A 150 13.82 0.75 -12.68
N LEU A 151 12.62 0.77 -13.27
CA LEU A 151 11.48 0.04 -12.76
C LEU A 151 11.70 -1.48 -12.79
N LYS A 152 12.21 -2.03 -13.88
CA LYS A 152 12.52 -3.47 -13.98
C LYS A 152 13.57 -3.90 -12.95
N LYS A 153 14.64 -3.12 -12.77
CA LYS A 153 15.62 -3.37 -11.69
C LYS A 153 14.98 -3.36 -10.30
N CYS A 154 14.07 -2.42 -10.09
CA CYS A 154 13.34 -2.32 -8.84
C CYS A 154 12.45 -3.55 -8.60
N ILE A 155 11.67 -3.98 -9.60
CA ILE A 155 10.82 -5.17 -9.56
C ILE A 155 11.65 -6.43 -9.24
N ASP A 156 12.81 -6.59 -9.90
CA ASP A 156 13.71 -7.72 -9.64
C ASP A 156 14.26 -7.73 -8.21
N ALA A 157 14.43 -6.57 -7.61
CA ALA A 157 14.99 -6.42 -6.27
C ALA A 157 13.94 -6.49 -5.14
N LEU A 158 12.64 -6.45 -5.45
CA LEU A 158 11.59 -6.56 -4.44
C LEU A 158 11.73 -7.88 -3.65
N ASP A 159 11.38 -7.86 -2.36
CA ASP A 159 11.25 -9.10 -1.58
C ASP A 159 10.14 -9.97 -2.15
N ALA A 160 10.32 -11.29 -2.21
CA ALA A 160 9.33 -12.21 -2.79
C ALA A 160 7.94 -12.14 -2.12
N LYS A 161 7.86 -11.60 -0.91
CA LYS A 161 6.61 -11.38 -0.18
C LYS A 161 6.08 -9.94 -0.30
N ALA A 162 6.78 -9.07 -1.00
CA ALA A 162 6.28 -7.74 -1.29
C ALA A 162 5.08 -7.88 -2.24
N LEU A 163 4.07 -7.07 -2.03
CA LEU A 163 2.92 -6.92 -2.89
C LEU A 163 3.09 -5.65 -3.73
N PHE A 164 2.87 -5.74 -5.02
CA PHE A 164 3.06 -4.59 -5.89
C PHE A 164 2.10 -4.56 -7.08
N ASN A 165 1.92 -3.38 -7.64
CA ASN A 165 1.29 -3.15 -8.93
C ASN A 165 2.06 -2.05 -9.68
N VAL A 166 1.92 -2.04 -10.98
CA VAL A 166 2.44 -1.00 -11.87
C VAL A 166 1.25 -0.34 -12.56
N VAL A 167 1.13 0.95 -12.43
CA VAL A 167 0.08 1.76 -13.04
C VAL A 167 0.72 2.77 -13.95
N THR A 168 0.29 2.82 -15.21
CA THR A 168 0.77 3.84 -16.14
C THR A 168 -0.32 4.86 -16.42
N PHE A 169 0.08 6.08 -16.73
CA PHE A 169 -0.86 7.11 -17.10
C PHE A 169 -0.33 7.98 -18.25
N SER A 170 -1.27 8.38 -19.10
CA SER A 170 -1.11 9.42 -20.10
C SER A 170 -2.40 10.25 -20.16
N GLY A 171 -3.16 10.28 -21.22
CA GLY A 171 -4.53 10.81 -21.22
C GLY A 171 -5.53 9.93 -20.45
N GLY A 172 -5.22 8.65 -20.26
CA GLY A 172 -5.94 7.67 -19.46
C GLY A 172 -5.04 7.00 -18.41
N VAL A 173 -5.58 5.99 -17.73
CA VAL A 173 -4.88 5.17 -16.75
C VAL A 173 -4.91 3.72 -17.22
N ASP A 174 -3.77 3.04 -17.20
CA ASP A 174 -3.60 1.66 -17.65
C ASP A 174 -2.77 0.90 -16.61
N PRO A 175 -3.39 0.12 -15.72
CA PRO A 175 -2.69 -0.67 -14.72
C PRO A 175 -2.26 -2.03 -15.29
N TRP A 176 -1.18 -2.59 -14.73
CA TRP A 176 -0.78 -3.98 -14.99
C TRP A 176 -1.82 -4.96 -14.42
N LEU A 177 -2.32 -4.71 -13.23
CA LEU A 177 -3.44 -5.44 -12.63
C LEU A 177 -4.64 -4.48 -12.56
N ASP A 178 -5.80 -4.93 -13.01
CA ASP A 178 -7.03 -4.13 -12.97
C ASP A 178 -7.44 -3.74 -11.56
N GLU A 179 -7.16 -4.60 -10.58
CA GLU A 179 -7.46 -4.38 -9.16
C GLU A 179 -6.34 -4.92 -8.28
N GLY A 180 -6.07 -4.21 -7.19
CA GLY A 180 -5.20 -4.66 -6.09
C GLY A 180 -3.71 -4.71 -6.39
N VAL A 181 -3.02 -5.51 -5.60
CA VAL A 181 -1.58 -5.79 -5.67
C VAL A 181 -1.33 -7.29 -5.61
N GLU A 182 -0.29 -7.77 -6.29
CA GLU A 182 0.11 -9.19 -6.32
C GLU A 182 1.49 -9.37 -5.68
N ASP A 183 1.76 -10.58 -5.15
CA ASP A 183 3.08 -10.88 -4.60
C ASP A 183 4.16 -10.85 -5.68
N SER A 184 5.36 -10.43 -5.31
CA SER A 184 6.50 -10.33 -6.21
C SER A 184 7.24 -11.66 -6.39
N GLY A 185 6.47 -12.74 -6.60
CA GLY A 185 7.00 -14.04 -7.03
C GLY A 185 7.64 -13.97 -8.42
N GLU A 186 8.35 -15.03 -8.82
CA GLU A 186 9.05 -15.06 -10.10
C GLU A 186 8.11 -14.81 -11.30
N ARG A 187 6.94 -15.45 -11.28
CA ARG A 187 5.93 -15.30 -12.34
C ARG A 187 5.43 -13.86 -12.45
N SER A 188 4.99 -13.27 -11.34
CA SER A 188 4.42 -11.91 -11.32
C SER A 188 5.47 -10.86 -11.73
N ARG A 189 6.74 -11.06 -11.35
CA ARG A 189 7.85 -10.19 -11.82
C ARG A 189 8.02 -10.26 -13.33
N GLU A 190 8.02 -11.46 -13.92
CA GLU A 190 8.17 -11.61 -15.38
C GLU A 190 6.98 -11.01 -16.13
N GLU A 191 5.75 -11.22 -15.63
CA GLU A 191 4.54 -10.64 -16.22
C GLU A 191 4.57 -9.09 -16.14
N ALA A 192 4.91 -8.53 -14.98
CA ALA A 192 5.04 -7.08 -14.79
C ALA A 192 6.16 -6.48 -15.66
N LYS A 193 7.33 -7.14 -15.75
CA LYS A 193 8.41 -6.69 -16.65
C LYS A 193 7.98 -6.75 -18.10
N GLY A 194 7.23 -7.79 -18.50
CA GLY A 194 6.64 -7.90 -19.84
C GLY A 194 5.63 -6.78 -20.13
N PHE A 195 4.87 -6.33 -19.13
CA PHE A 195 4.03 -5.14 -19.25
C PHE A 195 4.88 -3.89 -19.42
N VAL A 196 5.90 -3.69 -18.58
CA VAL A 196 6.82 -2.55 -18.64
C VAL A 196 7.55 -2.45 -19.98
N ASP A 197 7.95 -3.57 -20.58
CA ASP A 197 8.65 -3.60 -21.86
C ASP A 197 7.79 -3.11 -23.04
N LYS A 198 6.46 -3.21 -22.93
CA LYS A 198 5.49 -2.77 -23.95
C LYS A 198 5.13 -1.29 -23.86
N LEU A 199 5.56 -0.60 -22.79
CA LEU A 199 5.22 0.81 -22.59
C LEU A 199 5.81 1.68 -23.68
N GLY A 200 4.98 2.55 -24.24
CA GLY A 200 5.37 3.57 -25.21
C GLY A 200 4.85 4.94 -24.77
N ALA A 201 5.67 5.96 -24.91
CA ALA A 201 5.27 7.31 -24.50
C ALA A 201 4.38 7.97 -25.53
N MET A 202 3.15 8.37 -25.13
CA MET A 202 2.17 9.09 -25.96
C MET A 202 1.10 9.79 -25.11
N GLY A 203 0.41 10.78 -25.69
CA GLY A 203 -0.76 11.41 -25.09
C GLY A 203 -0.46 12.49 -24.07
N GLY A 204 -1.46 12.83 -23.26
CA GLY A 204 -1.41 13.84 -22.20
C GLY A 204 -0.97 13.28 -20.86
N THR A 205 -1.28 13.98 -19.73
CA THR A 205 -0.77 13.66 -18.40
C THR A 205 -1.93 13.71 -17.37
N ASN A 206 -2.64 12.57 -17.20
CA ASN A 206 -3.74 12.41 -16.26
C ASN A 206 -3.24 11.80 -14.93
N LEU A 207 -2.47 12.57 -14.20
CA LEU A 207 -1.93 12.16 -12.90
C LEU A 207 -3.04 11.92 -11.86
N TYR A 208 -4.10 12.74 -11.90
CA TYR A 208 -5.23 12.61 -10.97
C TYR A 208 -5.89 11.23 -11.06
N GLY A 209 -6.19 10.77 -12.27
CA GLY A 209 -6.78 9.44 -12.47
C GLY A 209 -5.91 8.31 -11.93
N ALA A 210 -4.58 8.40 -12.13
CA ALA A 210 -3.65 7.39 -11.63
C ALA A 210 -3.55 7.38 -10.09
N LEU A 211 -3.52 8.56 -9.48
CA LEU A 211 -3.55 8.68 -8.01
C LEU A 211 -4.87 8.17 -7.44
N LYS A 212 -6.00 8.53 -8.06
CA LYS A 212 -7.32 8.04 -7.64
C LYS A 212 -7.36 6.51 -7.64
N TYR A 213 -6.92 5.87 -8.74
CA TYR A 213 -6.81 4.41 -8.82
C TYR A 213 -5.98 3.83 -7.68
N ALA A 214 -4.81 4.39 -7.40
CA ALA A 214 -3.92 3.88 -6.38
C ALA A 214 -4.47 4.06 -4.95
N PHE A 215 -5.24 5.12 -4.70
CA PHE A 215 -5.87 5.38 -3.39
C PHE A 215 -7.14 4.55 -3.15
N GLU A 216 -7.74 3.95 -4.18
CA GLU A 216 -8.86 3.02 -4.05
C GLU A 216 -8.41 1.67 -3.45
N ASP A 217 -7.13 1.31 -3.55
CA ASP A 217 -6.59 0.12 -2.91
C ASP A 217 -6.23 0.38 -1.43
N SER A 218 -7.07 -0.12 -0.53
CA SER A 218 -6.87 0.04 0.92
C SER A 218 -5.69 -0.78 1.49
N GLU A 219 -5.13 -1.71 0.72
CA GLU A 219 -3.98 -2.52 1.14
C GLU A 219 -2.64 -1.85 0.85
N VAL A 220 -2.61 -0.86 -0.04
CA VAL A 220 -1.40 -0.12 -0.42
C VAL A 220 -1.03 0.90 0.66
N ASP A 221 0.23 0.92 1.03
CA ASP A 221 0.75 1.86 2.02
C ASP A 221 1.85 2.78 1.45
N THR A 222 2.31 2.52 0.22
CA THR A 222 3.33 3.33 -0.44
C THR A 222 3.06 3.44 -1.94
N ILE A 223 3.08 4.66 -2.44
CA ILE A 223 2.91 4.98 -3.85
C ILE A 223 4.17 5.73 -4.31
N PHE A 224 4.84 5.20 -5.35
CA PHE A 224 5.90 5.91 -6.05
C PHE A 224 5.35 6.49 -7.34
N VAL A 225 5.53 7.78 -7.53
CA VAL A 225 5.12 8.48 -8.75
C VAL A 225 6.36 8.91 -9.51
N LEU A 226 6.45 8.52 -10.76
CA LEU A 226 7.43 9.02 -11.71
C LEU A 226 6.71 9.81 -12.80
N SER A 227 6.96 11.10 -12.85
CA SER A 227 6.48 12.01 -13.89
C SER A 227 7.58 13.00 -14.26
N ASP A 228 7.57 13.46 -15.48
CA ASP A 228 8.52 14.46 -15.98
C ASP A 228 7.88 15.82 -16.27
N GLY A 229 6.57 15.96 -16.08
CA GLY A 229 5.83 17.15 -16.45
C GLY A 229 4.68 17.52 -15.51
N GLU A 230 4.06 18.65 -15.82
CA GLU A 230 2.85 19.10 -15.15
C GLU A 230 1.62 18.36 -15.68
N PRO A 231 0.61 18.09 -14.83
CA PRO A 231 -0.65 17.51 -15.28
C PRO A 231 -1.28 18.35 -16.38
N SER A 232 -1.68 17.71 -17.46
CA SER A 232 -2.32 18.35 -18.61
C SER A 232 -3.70 17.76 -18.95
N ALA A 233 -4.13 16.75 -18.22
CA ALA A 233 -5.41 16.07 -18.36
C ALA A 233 -5.88 15.53 -17.00
N GLY A 234 -7.16 15.22 -16.89
CA GLY A 234 -7.80 14.81 -15.63
C GLY A 234 -8.44 16.01 -14.91
N ASP A 235 -9.58 15.80 -14.28
CA ASP A 235 -10.34 16.79 -13.51
C ASP A 235 -9.84 16.89 -12.06
#